data_fc86a4e6a03a79068ec78cbe2f958b96
#
_entry.id   fc86a4e6a03a79068ec78cbe2f958b96
#
_cell.length_a   1.000
_cell.length_b   1.000
_cell.length_c   1.000
_cell.angle_alpha   90.00
_cell.angle_beta   90.00
_cell.angle_gamma   90.00
#
_symmetry.space_group_name_H-M   'P 1'
#
loop_
_entity.id
_entity.type
_entity.pdbx_description
1 polymer ?
#
loop_
_entity_poly.entity_id
_entity_poly.type
_entity_poly.pdbx_seq_one_letter_code
_entity_poly.pdbx_strand_id
1 'polypeptide(L)'
;MDSLSQIVLGAATFALIKDKEIGKKALLYGAILGTIPDLDILINPFFNDIEQLAIHRAFSHSIFFALLLSLLFAKWFSNKYKTSYKSWFYACFLALFTHPLLDLCTTYGTRIFYPLSKSFYSFDNVFVIDPLYTIWLLIGCITLLFMKKDNIKRQAVIKYSLLLSTGYLLLGLCANFYATHQ
;
A
#
# COMPACT_ATOMS: atom_id res chain seq x y z
N MET A 1 8.65 -3.33 3.50
CA MET A 1 8.70 -4.41 2.50
C MET A 1 9.40 -3.89 1.26
N ASP A 2 9.70 -4.73 0.24
CA ASP A 2 10.38 -4.24 -0.97
C ASP A 2 9.51 -3.25 -1.76
N SER A 3 10.17 -2.33 -2.47
CA SER A 3 9.48 -1.24 -3.19
C SER A 3 8.57 -1.74 -4.32
N LEU A 4 8.90 -2.90 -4.96
CA LEU A 4 8.05 -3.45 -6.02
C LEU A 4 6.70 -3.89 -5.46
N SER A 5 6.69 -4.61 -4.34
CA SER A 5 5.46 -5.04 -3.65
C SER A 5 4.60 -3.85 -3.24
N GLN A 6 5.21 -2.78 -2.71
CA GLN A 6 4.51 -1.55 -2.32
C GLN A 6 3.90 -0.83 -3.53
N ILE A 7 4.63 -0.74 -4.65
CA ILE A 7 4.15 -0.16 -5.91
C ILE A 7 2.93 -0.91 -6.43
N VAL A 8 3.01 -2.25 -6.56
CA VAL A 8 1.91 -3.03 -7.15
C VAL A 8 0.71 -3.13 -6.22
N LEU A 9 0.92 -3.14 -4.89
CA LEU A 9 -0.16 -3.10 -3.91
C LEU A 9 -0.91 -1.78 -3.97
N GLY A 10 -0.20 -0.65 -3.95
CA GLY A 10 -0.79 0.68 -4.11
C GLY A 10 -1.54 0.81 -5.44
N ALA A 11 -0.96 0.32 -6.54
CA ALA A 11 -1.61 0.29 -7.84
C ALA A 11 -2.93 -0.50 -7.82
N ALA A 12 -2.91 -1.72 -7.29
CA ALA A 12 -4.07 -2.60 -7.25
C ALA A 12 -5.20 -2.05 -6.34
N THR A 13 -4.86 -1.57 -5.15
CA THR A 13 -5.84 -1.02 -4.18
C THR A 13 -6.51 0.25 -4.70
N PHE A 14 -5.76 1.15 -5.31
CA PHE A 14 -6.33 2.35 -5.94
C PHE A 14 -7.20 2.00 -7.15
N ALA A 15 -6.73 1.09 -8.01
CA ALA A 15 -7.46 0.64 -9.18
C ALA A 15 -8.76 -0.10 -8.80
N LEU A 16 -8.82 -0.80 -7.67
CA LEU A 16 -10.04 -1.44 -7.18
C LEU A 16 -11.22 -0.45 -7.13
N ILE A 17 -10.95 0.81 -6.77
CA ILE A 17 -11.97 1.85 -6.62
C ILE A 17 -12.10 2.71 -7.88
N LYS A 18 -10.99 3.04 -8.54
CA LYS A 18 -10.94 4.09 -9.58
C LYS A 18 -10.74 3.59 -11.00
N ASP A 19 -10.50 2.30 -11.23
CA ASP A 19 -10.27 1.78 -12.57
C ASP A 19 -11.45 2.04 -13.53
N LYS A 20 -12.69 1.91 -13.07
CA LYS A 20 -13.88 2.20 -13.90
C LYS A 20 -13.94 3.66 -14.37
N GLU A 21 -13.50 4.61 -13.54
CA GLU A 21 -13.56 6.03 -13.84
C GLU A 21 -12.41 6.45 -14.77
N ILE A 22 -11.18 6.07 -14.45
CA ILE A 22 -9.97 6.60 -15.08
C ILE A 22 -9.09 5.53 -15.78
N GLY A 23 -9.48 4.25 -15.76
CA GLY A 23 -8.78 3.16 -16.44
C GLY A 23 -7.34 2.99 -15.97
N LYS A 24 -6.42 2.77 -16.91
CA LYS A 24 -4.98 2.52 -16.60
C LYS A 24 -4.32 3.61 -15.74
N LYS A 25 -4.84 4.85 -15.75
CA LYS A 25 -4.33 5.93 -14.89
C LYS A 25 -4.51 5.61 -13.40
N ALA A 26 -5.48 4.76 -13.04
CA ALA A 26 -5.67 4.32 -11.68
C ALA A 26 -4.47 3.52 -11.17
N LEU A 27 -3.90 2.64 -11.98
CA LEU A 27 -2.68 1.90 -11.63
C LEU A 27 -1.50 2.84 -11.39
N LEU A 28 -1.30 3.82 -12.29
CA LEU A 28 -0.21 4.79 -12.17
C LEU A 28 -0.33 5.63 -10.89
N TYR A 29 -1.52 6.19 -10.62
CA TYR A 29 -1.71 7.02 -9.42
C TYR A 29 -1.59 6.19 -8.14
N GLY A 30 -2.11 4.98 -8.14
CA GLY A 30 -1.97 4.07 -7.01
C GLY A 30 -0.52 3.65 -6.76
N ALA A 31 0.25 3.38 -7.82
CA ALA A 31 1.68 3.10 -7.73
C ALA A 31 2.45 4.26 -7.09
N ILE A 32 2.20 5.49 -7.56
CA ILE A 32 2.83 6.70 -6.99
C ILE A 32 2.44 6.86 -5.51
N LEU A 33 1.15 6.77 -5.18
CA LEU A 33 0.70 6.92 -3.79
C LEU A 33 1.26 5.83 -2.88
N GLY A 34 1.34 4.57 -3.36
CA GLY A 34 1.94 3.47 -2.62
C GLY A 34 3.45 3.62 -2.35
N THR A 35 4.14 4.46 -3.11
CA THR A 35 5.58 4.73 -2.94
C THR A 35 5.86 5.93 -2.01
N ILE A 36 4.89 6.84 -1.83
CA ILE A 36 5.10 8.08 -1.08
C ILE A 36 5.67 7.86 0.34
N PRO A 37 5.21 6.88 1.15
CA PRO A 37 5.77 6.69 2.48
C PRO A 37 7.29 6.45 2.49
N ASP A 38 7.83 5.73 1.50
CA ASP A 38 9.27 5.45 1.37
C ASP A 38 10.09 6.65 0.88
N LEU A 39 9.46 7.75 0.47
CA LEU A 39 10.19 8.97 0.11
C LEU A 39 10.86 9.64 1.30
N ASP A 40 10.60 9.17 2.52
CA ASP A 40 11.34 9.61 3.72
C ASP A 40 12.84 9.33 3.63
N ILE A 41 13.26 8.37 2.81
CA ILE A 41 14.68 8.12 2.51
C ILE A 41 15.39 9.34 1.88
N LEU A 42 14.68 10.24 1.24
CA LEU A 42 15.25 11.44 0.62
C LEU A 42 15.76 12.46 1.66
N ILE A 43 15.32 12.37 2.91
CA ILE A 43 15.81 13.21 3.99
C ILE A 43 17.00 12.61 4.73
N ASN A 44 17.34 11.33 4.48
CA ASN A 44 18.45 10.64 5.13
C ASN A 44 19.78 11.39 5.09
N PRO A 45 20.20 12.06 4.00
CA PRO A 45 21.48 12.77 3.95
C PRO A 45 21.63 13.90 5.00
N PHE A 46 20.51 14.33 5.61
CA PHE A 46 20.52 15.39 6.63
C PHE A 46 20.62 14.88 8.07
N PHE A 47 20.67 13.54 8.26
CA PHE A 47 20.64 12.88 9.56
C PHE A 47 21.77 11.87 9.70
N ASN A 48 22.20 11.58 10.91
CA ASN A 48 23.15 10.50 11.19
C ASN A 48 22.45 9.13 11.13
N ASP A 49 23.21 8.02 11.06
CA ASP A 49 22.69 6.66 10.85
C ASP A 49 21.66 6.24 11.92
N ILE A 50 21.82 6.67 13.17
CA ILE A 50 20.89 6.36 14.26
C ILE A 50 19.58 7.13 14.09
N GLU A 51 19.68 8.41 13.73
CA GLU A 51 18.52 9.26 13.45
C GLU A 51 17.76 8.78 12.22
N GLN A 52 18.46 8.39 11.16
CA GLN A 52 17.84 7.80 9.96
C GLN A 52 16.99 6.59 10.32
N LEU A 53 17.52 5.66 11.12
CA LEU A 53 16.75 4.49 11.60
C LEU A 53 15.54 4.91 12.45
N ALA A 54 15.67 5.95 13.25
CA ALA A 54 14.58 6.43 14.10
C ALA A 54 13.48 7.16 13.33
N ILE A 55 13.84 7.87 12.25
CA ILE A 55 12.92 8.66 11.41
C ILE A 55 12.27 7.78 10.37
N HIS A 56 13.04 6.89 9.73
CA HIS A 56 12.52 5.93 8.76
C HIS A 56 11.43 5.07 9.40
N ARG A 57 10.32 4.89 8.70
CA ARG A 57 9.12 4.18 9.19
C ARG A 57 8.45 4.79 10.42
N ALA A 58 8.68 6.11 10.67
CA ALA A 58 7.98 6.84 11.72
C ALA A 58 6.76 7.58 11.15
N PHE A 59 6.87 8.88 10.94
CA PHE A 59 5.74 9.72 10.56
C PHE A 59 5.14 9.34 9.20
N SER A 60 5.98 9.13 8.19
CA SER A 60 5.56 8.77 6.82
C SER A 60 4.80 7.43 6.75
N HIS A 61 5.07 6.51 7.68
CA HIS A 61 4.43 5.20 7.78
C HIS A 61 3.31 5.15 8.84
N SER A 62 2.80 6.31 9.27
CA SER A 62 1.71 6.38 10.25
C SER A 62 0.34 6.50 9.58
N ILE A 63 -0.70 6.05 10.29
CA ILE A 63 -2.09 6.25 9.88
C ILE A 63 -2.43 7.74 9.74
N PHE A 64 -1.83 8.60 10.57
CA PHE A 64 -2.06 10.06 10.54
C PHE A 64 -1.51 10.67 9.24
N PHE A 65 -0.33 10.24 8.81
CA PHE A 65 0.23 10.68 7.53
C PHE A 65 -0.65 10.24 6.35
N ALA A 66 -1.06 8.95 6.34
CA ALA A 66 -1.96 8.43 5.31
C ALA A 66 -3.30 9.20 5.26
N LEU A 67 -3.89 9.51 6.42
CA LEU A 67 -5.11 10.31 6.53
C LEU A 67 -4.90 11.73 5.96
N LEU A 68 -3.87 12.44 6.43
CA LEU A 68 -3.59 13.82 6.01
C LEU A 68 -3.39 13.92 4.50
N LEU A 69 -2.52 13.07 3.94
CA LEU A 69 -2.26 13.07 2.51
C LEU A 69 -3.48 12.64 1.69
N SER A 70 -4.26 11.68 2.17
CA SER A 70 -5.47 11.25 1.47
C SER A 70 -6.51 12.36 1.37
N LEU A 71 -6.66 13.23 2.39
CA LEU A 71 -7.54 14.41 2.33
C LEU A 71 -7.09 15.39 1.23
N LEU A 72 -5.79 15.65 1.14
CA LEU A 72 -5.20 16.56 0.15
C LEU A 72 -5.35 16.01 -1.28
N PHE A 73 -4.92 14.78 -1.51
CA PHE A 73 -5.01 14.14 -2.83
C PHE A 73 -6.45 13.92 -3.27
N ALA A 74 -7.35 13.53 -2.36
CA ALA A 74 -8.77 13.38 -2.68
C ALA A 74 -9.38 14.71 -3.15
N LYS A 75 -9.05 15.83 -2.51
CA LYS A 75 -9.49 17.15 -2.94
C LYS A 75 -8.98 17.50 -4.32
N TRP A 76 -7.69 17.25 -4.57
CA TRP A 76 -7.08 17.50 -5.88
C TRP A 76 -7.73 16.65 -6.99
N PHE A 77 -7.86 15.33 -6.76
CA PHE A 77 -8.47 14.42 -7.74
C PHE A 77 -9.95 14.73 -7.97
N SER A 78 -10.74 14.99 -6.91
CA SER A 78 -12.16 15.31 -7.06
C SER A 78 -12.39 16.57 -7.87
N ASN A 79 -11.55 17.60 -7.70
CA ASN A 79 -11.61 18.82 -8.49
C ASN A 79 -11.21 18.58 -9.95
N LYS A 80 -10.17 17.75 -10.18
CA LYS A 80 -9.66 17.42 -11.52
C LYS A 80 -10.65 16.60 -12.34
N TYR A 81 -11.27 15.59 -11.72
CA TYR A 81 -12.15 14.64 -12.41
C TYR A 81 -13.65 14.97 -12.25
N LYS A 82 -14.01 15.98 -11.46
CA LYS A 82 -15.39 16.40 -11.19
C LYS A 82 -16.28 15.27 -10.66
N THR A 83 -15.73 14.40 -9.82
CA THR A 83 -16.42 13.24 -9.23
C THR A 83 -16.34 13.25 -7.71
N SER A 84 -17.01 12.29 -7.05
CA SER A 84 -17.20 12.24 -5.60
C SER A 84 -15.88 12.29 -4.81
N TYR A 85 -15.71 13.30 -3.97
CA TYR A 85 -14.61 13.44 -3.02
C TYR A 85 -14.44 12.20 -2.13
N LYS A 86 -15.57 11.67 -1.61
CA LYS A 86 -15.56 10.50 -0.72
C LYS A 86 -14.91 9.27 -1.39
N SER A 87 -15.24 9.03 -2.66
CA SER A 87 -14.65 7.92 -3.42
C SER A 87 -13.15 8.10 -3.64
N TRP A 88 -12.69 9.33 -3.91
CA TRP A 88 -11.27 9.64 -4.03
C TRP A 88 -10.53 9.51 -2.70
N PHE A 89 -11.17 9.95 -1.61
CA PHE A 89 -10.60 9.79 -0.27
C PHE A 89 -10.31 8.32 0.06
N TYR A 90 -11.27 7.43 -0.14
CA TYR A 90 -11.04 6.00 0.11
C TYR A 90 -9.98 5.40 -0.80
N ALA A 91 -9.93 5.78 -2.09
CA ALA A 91 -8.93 5.30 -3.00
C ALA A 91 -7.51 5.74 -2.59
N CYS A 92 -7.34 7.02 -2.26
CA CYS A 92 -6.06 7.57 -1.80
C CYS A 92 -5.65 6.98 -0.44
N PHE A 93 -6.61 6.91 0.50
CA PHE A 93 -6.33 6.39 1.83
C PHE A 93 -5.89 4.92 1.79
N LEU A 94 -6.61 4.07 1.06
CA LEU A 94 -6.22 2.67 0.93
C LEU A 94 -4.85 2.52 0.26
N ALA A 95 -4.58 3.25 -0.82
CA ALA A 95 -3.28 3.15 -1.50
C ALA A 95 -2.11 3.59 -0.61
N LEU A 96 -2.30 4.64 0.22
CA LEU A 96 -1.29 5.13 1.16
C LEU A 96 -1.18 4.22 2.39
N PHE A 97 -2.31 3.76 2.94
CA PHE A 97 -2.34 3.05 4.21
C PHE A 97 -1.97 1.57 4.08
N THR A 98 -2.22 0.95 2.93
CA THR A 98 -1.78 -0.43 2.70
C THR A 98 -0.26 -0.60 2.74
N HIS A 99 0.50 0.47 2.48
CA HIS A 99 1.95 0.48 2.60
C HIS A 99 2.42 0.16 4.04
N PRO A 100 2.12 0.98 5.07
CA PRO A 100 2.52 0.65 6.43
C PRO A 100 1.84 -0.61 6.98
N LEU A 101 0.65 -0.99 6.50
CA LEU A 101 0.02 -2.27 6.86
C LEU A 101 0.85 -3.46 6.38
N LEU A 102 1.39 -3.39 5.16
CA LEU A 102 2.25 -4.44 4.63
C LEU A 102 3.58 -4.50 5.38
N ASP A 103 4.11 -3.34 5.79
CA ASP A 103 5.32 -3.28 6.61
C ASP A 103 5.14 -3.87 8.01
N LEU A 104 3.94 -3.77 8.60
CA LEU A 104 3.59 -4.48 9.85
C LEU A 104 3.72 -6.00 9.73
N CYS A 105 3.54 -6.56 8.53
CA CYS A 105 3.66 -7.98 8.31
C CYS A 105 5.13 -8.46 8.29
N THR A 106 6.09 -7.54 8.16
CA THR A 106 7.53 -7.87 8.13
C THR A 106 8.17 -7.83 9.51
N THR A 107 9.33 -8.46 9.67
CA THR A 107 10.14 -8.46 10.90
C THR A 107 10.51 -7.06 11.38
N TYR A 108 10.72 -6.10 10.45
CA TYR A 108 11.12 -4.74 10.82
C TYR A 108 10.00 -3.93 11.46
N GLY A 109 8.73 -4.22 11.11
CA GLY A 109 7.59 -3.49 11.62
C GLY A 109 7.54 -2.01 11.24
N THR A 110 6.65 -1.27 11.88
CA THR A 110 6.48 0.18 11.67
C THR A 110 5.85 0.87 12.88
N ARG A 111 6.02 2.20 12.99
CA ARG A 111 5.39 3.05 14.01
C ARG A 111 4.03 3.55 13.55
N ILE A 112 3.09 2.63 13.29
CA ILE A 112 1.80 2.94 12.66
C ILE A 112 0.97 4.00 13.43
N PHE A 113 1.12 4.08 14.75
CA PHE A 113 0.41 5.04 15.60
C PHE A 113 1.21 6.31 15.93
N TYR A 114 2.34 6.56 15.24
CA TYR A 114 3.08 7.79 15.44
C TYR A 114 2.20 9.01 15.04
N PRO A 115 2.17 10.14 15.80
CA PRO A 115 3.00 10.50 16.96
C PRO A 115 2.47 10.04 18.32
N LEU A 116 1.29 9.41 18.41
CA LEU A 116 0.68 9.00 19.67
C LEU A 116 1.48 7.91 20.39
N SER A 117 2.09 7.00 19.63
CA SER A 117 2.98 5.98 20.14
C SER A 117 4.28 5.96 19.33
N LYS A 118 5.41 5.85 20.04
CA LYS A 118 6.75 5.69 19.44
C LYS A 118 7.15 4.20 19.31
N SER A 119 6.30 3.27 19.73
CA SER A 119 6.57 1.84 19.66
C SER A 119 6.52 1.34 18.23
N PHE A 120 7.40 0.40 17.90
CA PHE A 120 7.33 -0.39 16.68
C PHE A 120 6.35 -1.55 16.88
N TYR A 121 5.54 -1.81 15.85
CA TYR A 121 4.62 -2.93 15.78
C TYR A 121 5.01 -3.81 14.60
N SER A 122 5.07 -5.12 14.80
CA SER A 122 5.38 -6.13 13.77
C SER A 122 4.60 -7.41 14.04
N PHE A 123 4.15 -8.06 12.97
CA PHE A 123 3.54 -9.39 13.01
C PHE A 123 4.52 -10.50 12.60
N ASP A 124 5.63 -10.14 11.96
CA ASP A 124 6.71 -11.04 11.57
C ASP A 124 6.23 -12.33 10.87
N ASN A 125 5.38 -12.18 9.87
CA ASN A 125 4.74 -13.31 9.18
C ASN A 125 5.05 -13.39 7.68
N VAL A 126 5.82 -12.44 7.15
CA VAL A 126 6.22 -12.42 5.74
C VAL A 126 7.63 -11.85 5.59
N PHE A 127 8.39 -12.36 4.63
CA PHE A 127 9.71 -11.81 4.33
C PHE A 127 9.62 -10.41 3.71
N VAL A 128 10.69 -9.62 3.89
CA VAL A 128 10.77 -8.26 3.31
C VAL A 128 10.66 -8.31 1.78
N ILE A 129 11.23 -9.34 1.16
CA ILE A 129 11.09 -9.65 -0.27
C ILE A 129 10.37 -10.99 -0.36
N ASP A 130 9.08 -10.97 -0.69
CA ASP A 130 8.25 -12.17 -0.80
C ASP A 130 7.63 -12.27 -2.19
N PRO A 131 8.23 -13.10 -3.08
CA PRO A 131 7.72 -13.26 -4.43
C PRO A 131 6.32 -13.87 -4.49
N LEU A 132 5.96 -14.75 -3.55
CA LEU A 132 4.64 -15.41 -3.53
C LEU A 132 3.53 -14.41 -3.20
N TYR A 133 3.80 -13.42 -2.36
CA TYR A 133 2.91 -12.31 -2.14
C TYR A 133 2.77 -11.42 -3.38
N THR A 134 3.91 -11.04 -3.96
CA THR A 134 4.01 -9.99 -4.97
C THR A 134 3.50 -10.44 -6.34
N ILE A 135 3.71 -11.72 -6.70
CA ILE A 135 3.43 -12.24 -8.05
C ILE A 135 1.96 -12.07 -8.47
N TRP A 136 1.02 -12.28 -7.55
CA TRP A 136 -0.41 -12.16 -7.84
C TRP A 136 -0.81 -10.73 -8.17
N LEU A 137 -0.28 -9.76 -7.41
CA LEU A 137 -0.51 -8.33 -7.65
C LEU A 137 0.13 -7.89 -8.96
N LEU A 138 1.34 -8.35 -9.22
CA LEU A 138 2.08 -8.03 -10.44
C LEU A 138 1.34 -8.54 -11.68
N ILE A 139 0.93 -9.82 -11.70
CA ILE A 139 0.14 -10.40 -12.78
C ILE A 139 -1.15 -9.61 -13.00
N GLY A 140 -1.86 -9.27 -11.92
CA GLY A 140 -3.08 -8.47 -12.00
C GLY A 140 -2.86 -7.10 -12.62
N CYS A 141 -1.88 -6.36 -12.13
CA CYS A 141 -1.54 -5.03 -12.65
C CYS A 141 -1.11 -5.08 -14.12
N ILE A 142 -0.25 -6.04 -14.49
CA ILE A 142 0.19 -6.23 -15.88
C ILE A 142 -1.00 -6.58 -16.78
N THR A 143 -1.85 -7.50 -16.35
CA THR A 143 -3.07 -7.87 -17.12
C THR A 143 -3.94 -6.63 -17.38
N LEU A 144 -4.16 -5.77 -16.37
CA LEU A 144 -4.93 -4.54 -16.53
C LEU A 144 -4.29 -3.55 -17.50
N LEU A 145 -2.98 -3.51 -17.58
CA LEU A 145 -2.28 -2.64 -18.55
C LEU A 145 -2.58 -3.03 -20.00
N PHE A 146 -2.81 -4.30 -20.29
CA PHE A 146 -3.15 -4.78 -21.65
C PHE A 146 -4.65 -4.83 -21.94
N MET A 147 -5.51 -4.84 -20.90
CA MET A 147 -6.96 -4.85 -21.08
C MET A 147 -7.52 -3.48 -21.48
N LYS A 148 -8.51 -3.47 -22.38
CA LYS A 148 -9.28 -2.27 -22.72
C LYS A 148 -10.07 -1.77 -21.50
N LYS A 149 -10.25 -0.44 -21.38
CA LYS A 149 -10.92 0.19 -20.23
C LYS A 149 -12.33 -0.36 -19.98
N ASP A 150 -13.07 -0.60 -21.05
CA ASP A 150 -14.49 -1.02 -20.99
C ASP A 150 -14.67 -2.51 -20.78
N ASN A 151 -13.60 -3.28 -20.59
CA ASN A 151 -13.68 -4.71 -20.36
C ASN A 151 -14.24 -5.01 -18.96
N ILE A 152 -15.40 -5.66 -18.90
CA ILE A 152 -16.11 -6.00 -17.66
C ILE A 152 -15.29 -6.86 -16.69
N LYS A 153 -14.32 -7.64 -17.20
CA LYS A 153 -13.47 -8.54 -16.39
C LYS A 153 -12.38 -7.79 -15.60
N ARG A 154 -12.10 -6.51 -15.89
CA ARG A 154 -11.06 -5.73 -15.20
C ARG A 154 -11.23 -5.74 -13.69
N GLN A 155 -12.45 -5.49 -13.20
CA GLN A 155 -12.75 -5.50 -11.77
C GLN A 155 -12.55 -6.88 -11.11
N ALA A 156 -12.86 -7.95 -11.85
CA ALA A 156 -12.62 -9.30 -11.36
C ALA A 156 -11.11 -9.59 -11.23
N VAL A 157 -10.31 -9.20 -12.23
CA VAL A 157 -8.85 -9.37 -12.20
C VAL A 157 -8.26 -8.68 -10.97
N ILE A 158 -8.60 -7.39 -10.71
CA ILE A 158 -8.12 -6.66 -9.54
C ILE A 158 -8.51 -7.37 -8.24
N LYS A 159 -9.79 -7.75 -8.11
CA LYS A 159 -10.31 -8.40 -6.91
C LYS A 159 -9.60 -9.72 -6.63
N TYR A 160 -9.43 -10.58 -7.65
CA TYR A 160 -8.75 -11.86 -7.47
C TYR A 160 -7.27 -11.69 -7.15
N SER A 161 -6.57 -10.74 -7.76
CA SER A 161 -5.18 -10.45 -7.44
C SER A 161 -4.99 -10.03 -5.98
N LEU A 162 -5.84 -9.11 -5.51
CA LEU A 162 -5.83 -8.68 -4.11
C LEU A 162 -6.24 -9.80 -3.16
N LEU A 163 -7.24 -10.60 -3.51
CA LEU A 163 -7.72 -11.71 -2.69
C LEU A 163 -6.67 -12.80 -2.51
N LEU A 164 -5.97 -13.17 -3.59
CA LEU A 164 -4.91 -14.18 -3.53
C LEU A 164 -3.72 -13.68 -2.71
N SER A 165 -3.29 -12.44 -2.94
CA SER A 165 -2.17 -11.83 -2.21
C SER A 165 -2.51 -11.64 -0.72
N THR A 166 -3.69 -11.11 -0.39
CA THR A 166 -4.13 -10.94 1.00
C THR A 166 -4.39 -12.29 1.68
N GLY A 167 -4.95 -13.27 0.95
CA GLY A 167 -5.14 -14.63 1.46
C GLY A 167 -3.82 -15.28 1.86
N TYR A 168 -2.77 -15.08 1.05
CA TYR A 168 -1.43 -15.55 1.39
C TYR A 168 -0.91 -14.92 2.70
N LEU A 169 -1.08 -13.59 2.90
CA LEU A 169 -0.70 -12.94 4.16
C LEU A 169 -1.47 -13.50 5.35
N LEU A 170 -2.77 -13.74 5.20
CA LEU A 170 -3.60 -14.28 6.28
C LEU A 170 -3.18 -15.72 6.63
N LEU A 171 -2.84 -16.55 5.65
CA LEU A 171 -2.28 -17.88 5.90
C LEU A 171 -0.94 -17.81 6.66
N GLY A 172 -0.06 -16.88 6.30
CA GLY A 172 1.18 -16.63 7.03
C GLY A 172 0.94 -16.22 8.49
N LEU A 173 -0.02 -15.32 8.74
CA LEU A 173 -0.43 -14.92 10.09
C LEU A 173 -0.95 -16.10 10.91
N CYS A 174 -1.82 -16.93 10.33
CA CYS A 174 -2.36 -18.11 11.00
C CYS A 174 -1.23 -19.12 11.34
N ALA A 175 -0.30 -19.35 10.40
CA ALA A 175 0.82 -20.25 10.63
C ALA A 175 1.76 -19.74 11.73
N ASN A 176 2.09 -18.44 11.74
CA ASN A 176 2.91 -17.82 12.76
C ASN A 176 2.24 -17.92 14.14
N PHE A 177 0.94 -17.57 14.22
CA PHE A 177 0.17 -17.68 15.46
C PHE A 177 0.16 -19.12 16.00
N TYR A 178 -0.04 -20.11 15.13
CA TYR A 178 -0.02 -21.53 15.52
C TYR A 178 1.36 -21.94 16.06
N ALA A 179 2.44 -21.54 15.38
CA ALA A 179 3.81 -21.90 15.79
C ALA A 179 4.26 -21.25 17.11
N THR A 180 3.73 -20.06 17.43
CA THR A 180 4.11 -19.34 18.67
C THR A 180 3.31 -19.79 19.90
N HIS A 181 2.23 -20.58 19.73
CA HIS A 181 1.37 -21.05 20.81
C HIS A 181 1.49 -22.57 21.09
N GLN A 182 2.49 -23.23 20.49
CA GLN A 182 2.93 -24.59 20.83
C GLN A 182 4.14 -24.58 21.76
#